data_50e49039fbed562fa2e5c96d70975c68
#
_entry.id   50e49039fbed562fa2e5c96d70975c68
#
_cell.length_a   1.000
_cell.length_b   1.000
_cell.length_c   1.000
_cell.angle_alpha   90.00
_cell.angle_beta   90.00
_cell.angle_gamma   90.00
#
_symmetry.space_group_name_H-M   'P 1'
#
loop_
_entity.id
_entity.type
_entity.pdbx_description
1 polymer ?
#
loop_
_entity_poly.entity_id
_entity_poly.type
_entity_poly.pdbx_seq_one_letter_code
_entity_poly.pdbx_strand_id
1 'polypeptide(L)'
;MPTPAPHLVDEILEEIFLRLTTPAELARASTACPRFRRIITDRSFLRRHRKLHPPPLLGLVNVDGSFQPAEAPDPSAPLARALADAADFTYSFVPVPSSGIPWHVRDVRDGRVLLEACQVLETLKDMAVCDPLSRRYVLLPPIPTDLAVQEEYPFDIVPILAPIGDDEDDMSFKVICLAIYGSKLTAFIFSSVTQQWCI
;
A
#
# COMPACT_ATOMS: atom_id res chain seq x y z
N MET A 1 16.38 45.01 -22.62
CA MET A 1 16.70 43.56 -22.59
C MET A 1 16.25 43.05 -21.25
N PRO A 2 15.28 42.14 -21.14
CA PRO A 2 14.94 41.53 -19.88
C PRO A 2 16.12 40.65 -19.45
N THR A 3 16.62 40.88 -18.24
CA THR A 3 17.64 40.03 -17.61
C THR A 3 17.11 38.59 -17.51
N PRO A 4 17.84 37.59 -17.99
CA PRO A 4 17.39 36.20 -17.85
C PRO A 4 17.22 35.91 -16.35
N ALA A 5 16.07 35.33 -15.99
CA ALA A 5 15.82 34.92 -14.62
C ALA A 5 16.95 34.02 -14.12
N PRO A 6 17.45 34.20 -12.90
CA PRO A 6 18.54 33.39 -12.37
C PRO A 6 18.13 31.90 -12.43
N HIS A 7 18.97 31.10 -13.06
CA HIS A 7 18.78 29.64 -13.12
C HIS A 7 19.00 29.09 -11.72
N LEU A 8 17.90 28.85 -10.98
CA LEU A 8 17.96 28.15 -9.71
C LEU A 8 18.50 26.72 -9.94
N VAL A 9 19.39 26.28 -9.08
CA VAL A 9 19.90 24.89 -9.09
C VAL A 9 18.82 23.92 -8.59
N ASP A 10 18.92 22.62 -8.95
CA ASP A 10 17.90 21.63 -8.65
C ASP A 10 17.67 21.48 -7.14
N GLU A 11 18.70 21.61 -6.34
CA GLU A 11 18.64 21.53 -4.87
C GLU A 11 17.76 22.63 -4.26
N ILE A 12 17.85 23.85 -4.80
CA ILE A 12 17.00 24.97 -4.33
C ILE A 12 15.55 24.76 -4.78
N LEU A 13 15.33 24.25 -6.00
CA LEU A 13 13.99 23.92 -6.47
C LEU A 13 13.37 22.81 -5.62
N GLU A 14 14.13 21.79 -5.25
CA GLU A 14 13.70 20.73 -4.37
C GLU A 14 13.25 21.29 -3.00
N GLU A 15 14.04 22.16 -2.38
CA GLU A 15 13.69 22.81 -1.12
C GLU A 15 12.43 23.69 -1.23
N ILE A 16 12.21 24.34 -2.36
CA ILE A 16 10.98 25.10 -2.62
C ILE A 16 9.78 24.15 -2.72
N PHE A 17 9.91 23.04 -3.47
CA PHE A 17 8.83 22.09 -3.65
C PHE A 17 8.51 21.31 -2.37
N LEU A 18 9.49 21.07 -1.50
CA LEU A 18 9.26 20.47 -0.18
C LEU A 18 8.38 21.33 0.73
N ARG A 19 8.23 22.64 0.44
CA ARG A 19 7.33 23.52 1.18
C ARG A 19 5.88 23.49 0.68
N LEU A 20 5.62 22.87 -0.47
CA LEU A 20 4.25 22.64 -0.95
C LEU A 20 3.62 21.54 -0.11
N THR A 21 2.51 21.85 0.55
CA THR A 21 1.94 20.97 1.56
C THR A 21 0.94 19.96 0.99
N THR A 22 0.41 20.25 -0.21
CA THR A 22 -0.63 19.41 -0.80
C THR A 22 -0.17 18.69 -2.07
N PRO A 23 -0.61 17.44 -2.30
CA PRO A 23 -0.35 16.73 -3.56
C PRO A 23 -0.83 17.49 -4.80
N ALA A 24 -1.92 18.27 -4.68
CA ALA A 24 -2.45 19.07 -5.78
C ALA A 24 -1.50 20.21 -6.19
N GLU A 25 -0.81 20.83 -5.22
CA GLU A 25 0.20 21.85 -5.50
C GLU A 25 1.41 21.25 -6.21
N LEU A 26 1.90 20.09 -5.72
CA LEU A 26 2.98 19.36 -6.38
C LEU A 26 2.62 18.95 -7.80
N ALA A 27 1.41 18.41 -8.00
CA ALA A 27 0.93 18.05 -9.33
C ALA A 27 0.92 19.25 -10.27
N ARG A 28 0.39 20.39 -9.83
CA ARG A 28 0.41 21.63 -10.62
C ARG A 28 1.83 22.11 -10.94
N ALA A 29 2.73 22.09 -9.95
CA ALA A 29 4.13 22.46 -10.16
C ALA A 29 4.80 21.51 -11.17
N SER A 30 4.54 20.22 -11.12
CA SER A 30 5.11 19.22 -12.02
C SER A 30 4.69 19.40 -13.49
N THR A 31 3.55 20.04 -13.74
CA THR A 31 3.07 20.31 -15.10
C THR A 31 3.70 21.55 -15.74
N ALA A 32 4.36 22.40 -14.95
CA ALA A 32 4.91 23.68 -15.44
C ALA A 32 6.07 23.50 -16.43
N CYS A 33 6.96 22.54 -16.18
CA CYS A 33 8.04 22.21 -17.13
C CYS A 33 8.62 20.82 -16.85
N PRO A 34 9.31 20.19 -17.86
CA PRO A 34 9.90 18.84 -17.70
C PRO A 34 10.93 18.75 -16.56
N ARG A 35 11.67 19.83 -16.28
CA ARG A 35 12.65 19.89 -15.19
C ARG A 35 11.97 19.75 -13.83
N PHE A 36 10.87 20.48 -13.58
CA PHE A 36 10.11 20.42 -12.35
C PHE A 36 9.48 19.03 -12.17
N ARG A 37 8.94 18.47 -13.25
CA ARG A 37 8.41 17.12 -13.25
C ARG A 37 9.47 16.12 -12.80
N ARG A 38 10.68 16.17 -13.38
CA ARG A 38 11.78 15.27 -13.01
C ARG A 38 12.10 15.33 -11.52
N ILE A 39 12.22 16.54 -10.96
CA ILE A 39 12.51 16.73 -9.54
C ILE A 39 11.38 16.19 -8.66
N ILE A 40 10.14 16.58 -8.95
CA ILE A 40 8.96 16.24 -8.13
C ILE A 40 8.62 14.74 -8.20
N THR A 41 8.91 14.06 -9.33
CA THR A 41 8.67 12.63 -9.46
C THR A 41 9.86 11.77 -9.01
N ASP A 42 10.96 12.38 -8.58
CA ASP A 42 12.08 11.64 -8.01
C ASP A 42 11.68 10.95 -6.71
N ARG A 43 12.09 9.68 -6.56
CA ARG A 43 11.71 8.86 -5.40
C ARG A 43 12.26 9.41 -4.09
N SER A 44 13.47 9.95 -4.09
CA SER A 44 14.08 10.53 -2.89
C SER A 44 13.33 11.78 -2.44
N PHE A 45 12.93 12.62 -3.39
CA PHE A 45 12.10 13.78 -3.15
C PHE A 45 10.73 13.37 -2.55
N LEU A 46 10.02 12.42 -3.19
CA LEU A 46 8.70 11.98 -2.72
C LEU A 46 8.76 11.40 -1.30
N ARG A 47 9.81 10.64 -0.96
CA ARG A 47 10.03 10.13 0.40
C ARG A 47 10.24 11.26 1.41
N ARG A 48 11.10 12.23 1.10
CA ARG A 48 11.32 13.40 1.96
C ARG A 48 10.04 14.21 2.14
N HIS A 49 9.29 14.42 1.07
CA HIS A 49 8.02 15.12 1.10
C HIS A 49 6.99 14.42 2.01
N ARG A 50 6.83 13.08 1.89
CA ARG A 50 5.93 12.30 2.76
C ARG A 50 6.32 12.37 4.24
N LYS A 51 7.63 12.41 4.56
CA LYS A 51 8.09 12.57 5.94
C LYS A 51 7.74 13.96 6.52
N LEU A 52 7.77 15.00 5.70
CA LEU A 52 7.43 16.36 6.10
C LEU A 52 5.91 16.61 6.10
N HIS A 53 5.20 15.97 5.19
CA HIS A 53 3.76 16.14 4.98
C HIS A 53 3.08 14.77 4.99
N PRO A 54 2.76 14.24 6.18
CA PRO A 54 2.06 12.96 6.30
C PRO A 54 0.78 12.96 5.45
N PRO A 55 0.48 11.85 4.78
CA PRO A 55 -0.72 11.76 3.95
C PRO A 55 -1.99 11.96 4.80
N PRO A 56 -3.00 12.67 4.27
CA PRO A 56 -4.25 12.84 4.97
C PRO A 56 -5.00 11.50 5.07
N LEU A 57 -5.78 11.32 6.14
CA LEU A 57 -6.72 10.21 6.23
C LEU A 57 -7.86 10.44 5.24
N LEU A 58 -8.03 9.54 4.28
CA LEU A 58 -9.06 9.67 3.23
C LEU A 58 -10.34 8.91 3.57
N GLY A 59 -10.31 7.99 4.54
CA GLY A 59 -11.46 7.20 4.91
C GLY A 59 -11.08 5.91 5.61
N LEU A 60 -12.07 5.03 5.75
CA LEU A 60 -11.92 3.72 6.37
C LEU A 60 -12.32 2.64 5.37
N VAL A 61 -11.57 1.55 5.36
CA VAL A 61 -11.96 0.32 4.65
C VAL A 61 -12.46 -0.68 5.68
N ASN A 62 -13.68 -1.15 5.50
CA ASN A 62 -14.29 -2.14 6.39
C ASN A 62 -13.81 -3.56 6.04
N VAL A 63 -14.07 -4.51 6.93
CA VAL A 63 -13.72 -5.94 6.73
C VAL A 63 -14.40 -6.54 5.51
N ASP A 64 -15.63 -6.09 5.20
CA ASP A 64 -16.38 -6.48 4.00
C ASP A 64 -15.86 -5.86 2.69
N GLY A 65 -14.83 -5.00 2.80
CA GLY A 65 -14.20 -4.32 1.68
C GLY A 65 -14.80 -2.97 1.34
N SER A 66 -15.94 -2.60 1.92
CA SER A 66 -16.57 -1.29 1.64
C SER A 66 -15.67 -0.13 2.10
N PHE A 67 -15.54 0.88 1.26
CA PHE A 67 -14.81 2.11 1.59
C PHE A 67 -15.77 3.19 2.06
N GLN A 68 -15.50 3.74 3.22
CA GLN A 68 -16.20 4.89 3.79
C GLN A 68 -15.30 6.13 3.67
N PRO A 69 -15.54 7.02 2.70
CA PRO A 69 -14.73 8.22 2.53
C PRO A 69 -14.91 9.20 3.68
N ALA A 70 -13.87 9.97 3.96
CA ALA A 70 -13.97 11.11 4.88
C ALA A 70 -15.01 12.12 4.31
N GLU A 71 -15.86 12.64 5.20
CA GLU A 71 -16.94 13.58 4.85
C GLU A 71 -16.68 14.97 5.43
N ALA A 72 -17.38 15.97 4.89
CA ALA A 72 -17.31 17.33 5.42
C ALA A 72 -17.72 17.33 6.92
N PRO A 73 -17.04 18.12 7.78
CA PRO A 73 -16.13 19.24 7.46
C PRO A 73 -14.66 18.86 7.27
N ASP A 74 -14.31 17.58 7.13
CA ASP A 74 -12.92 17.18 6.93
C ASP A 74 -12.33 17.79 5.64
N PRO A 75 -11.16 18.44 5.69
CA PRO A 75 -10.54 19.05 4.51
C PRO A 75 -10.16 18.02 3.43
N SER A 76 -10.04 16.76 3.78
CA SER A 76 -9.73 15.66 2.85
C SER A 76 -10.97 15.13 2.10
N ALA A 77 -12.19 15.54 2.48
CA ALA A 77 -13.43 15.03 1.91
C ALA A 77 -13.51 15.10 0.37
N PRO A 78 -13.04 16.16 -0.32
CA PRO A 78 -13.05 16.17 -1.78
C PRO A 78 -12.13 15.12 -2.39
N LEU A 79 -10.94 14.90 -1.80
CA LEU A 79 -9.98 13.90 -2.26
C LEU A 79 -10.46 12.48 -1.94
N ALA A 80 -11.08 12.28 -0.77
CA ALA A 80 -11.68 11.02 -0.35
C ALA A 80 -12.79 10.58 -1.31
N ARG A 81 -13.64 11.52 -1.73
CA ARG A 81 -14.70 11.25 -2.72
C ARG A 81 -14.11 10.90 -4.08
N ALA A 82 -13.10 11.64 -4.54
CA ALA A 82 -12.43 11.35 -5.80
C ALA A 82 -11.78 9.95 -5.78
N LEU A 83 -11.22 9.51 -4.64
CA LEU A 83 -10.72 8.14 -4.48
C LEU A 83 -11.86 7.13 -4.55
N ALA A 84 -12.98 7.36 -3.85
CA ALA A 84 -14.14 6.48 -3.87
C ALA A 84 -14.72 6.28 -5.28
N ASP A 85 -14.72 7.35 -6.08
CA ASP A 85 -15.22 7.31 -7.46
C ASP A 85 -14.25 6.62 -8.44
N ALA A 86 -12.94 6.68 -8.18
CA ALA A 86 -11.92 6.16 -9.08
C ALA A 86 -11.50 4.72 -8.78
N ALA A 87 -11.47 4.31 -7.51
CA ALA A 87 -11.01 3.02 -7.06
C ALA A 87 -12.12 1.96 -7.07
N ASP A 88 -11.74 0.72 -7.33
CA ASP A 88 -12.66 -0.43 -7.28
C ASP A 88 -12.53 -1.16 -5.94
N PHE A 89 -13.33 -0.76 -4.98
CA PHE A 89 -13.42 -1.39 -3.66
C PHE A 89 -14.36 -2.62 -3.62
N THR A 90 -14.85 -3.07 -4.77
CA THR A 90 -15.55 -4.37 -4.86
C THR A 90 -14.58 -5.53 -5.04
N TYR A 91 -13.32 -5.21 -5.39
CA TYR A 91 -12.25 -6.18 -5.71
C TYR A 91 -12.62 -7.17 -6.82
N SER A 92 -13.56 -6.80 -7.70
CA SER A 92 -14.06 -7.65 -8.79
C SER A 92 -12.98 -8.03 -9.81
N PHE A 93 -11.87 -7.28 -9.84
CA PHE A 93 -10.71 -7.55 -10.68
C PHE A 93 -9.76 -8.61 -10.10
N VAL A 94 -9.93 -9.00 -8.81
CA VAL A 94 -9.17 -10.07 -8.18
C VAL A 94 -9.88 -11.40 -8.42
N PRO A 95 -9.21 -12.47 -8.90
CA PRO A 95 -9.84 -13.76 -9.12
C PRO A 95 -10.52 -14.30 -7.87
N VAL A 96 -11.60 -15.06 -8.07
CA VAL A 96 -12.27 -15.76 -6.97
C VAL A 96 -11.29 -16.71 -6.29
N PRO A 97 -11.23 -16.73 -4.94
CA PRO A 97 -10.37 -17.65 -4.20
C PRO A 97 -10.63 -19.11 -4.56
N SER A 98 -9.59 -19.95 -4.47
CA SER A 98 -9.70 -21.39 -4.74
C SER A 98 -10.69 -22.08 -3.81
N SER A 99 -10.84 -21.56 -2.60
CA SER A 99 -11.82 -22.00 -1.61
C SER A 99 -13.28 -21.68 -1.96
N GLY A 100 -13.53 -20.79 -2.92
CA GLY A 100 -14.87 -20.28 -3.23
C GLY A 100 -15.45 -19.33 -2.19
N ILE A 101 -14.66 -18.94 -1.18
CA ILE A 101 -15.06 -18.02 -0.12
C ILE A 101 -14.82 -16.58 -0.58
N PRO A 102 -15.68 -15.61 -0.24
CA PRO A 102 -15.44 -14.21 -0.56
C PRO A 102 -14.16 -13.68 0.07
N TRP A 103 -13.53 -12.72 -0.62
CA TRP A 103 -12.43 -11.94 -0.08
C TRP A 103 -12.90 -11.07 1.08
N HIS A 104 -12.08 -11.02 2.15
CA HIS A 104 -12.21 -10.08 3.26
C HIS A 104 -10.95 -9.23 3.39
N VAL A 105 -11.13 -7.96 3.72
CA VAL A 105 -10.00 -7.07 3.97
C VAL A 105 -9.37 -7.38 5.32
N ARG A 106 -8.05 -7.56 5.36
CA ARG A 106 -7.28 -7.83 6.57
C ARG A 106 -6.40 -6.67 6.98
N ASP A 107 -5.80 -5.98 6.00
CA ASP A 107 -4.94 -4.83 6.26
C ASP A 107 -4.93 -3.89 5.06
N VAL A 108 -4.68 -2.61 5.34
CA VAL A 108 -4.56 -1.56 4.32
C VAL A 108 -3.33 -0.71 4.63
N ARG A 109 -2.42 -0.63 3.68
CA ARG A 109 -1.19 0.15 3.85
C ARG A 109 -0.67 0.67 2.51
N ASP A 110 -0.29 1.94 2.46
CA ASP A 110 0.37 2.57 1.31
C ASP A 110 -0.37 2.37 -0.01
N GLY A 111 -1.70 2.50 0.00
CA GLY A 111 -2.57 2.31 -1.17
C GLY A 111 -2.81 0.85 -1.56
N ARG A 112 -2.26 -0.11 -0.81
CA ARG A 112 -2.47 -1.54 -1.01
C ARG A 112 -3.46 -2.09 0.00
N VAL A 113 -4.22 -3.08 -0.44
CA VAL A 113 -5.17 -3.83 0.37
C VAL A 113 -4.74 -5.28 0.40
N LEU A 114 -4.59 -5.83 1.60
CA LEU A 114 -4.40 -7.26 1.82
C LEU A 114 -5.75 -7.92 1.98
N LEU A 115 -6.04 -8.84 1.09
CA LEU A 115 -7.25 -9.66 1.07
C LEU A 115 -6.93 -11.06 1.58
N GLU A 116 -7.87 -11.64 2.30
CA GLU A 116 -7.84 -12.99 2.79
C GLU A 116 -9.18 -13.68 2.54
N ALA A 117 -9.14 -14.93 2.08
CA ALA A 117 -10.26 -15.82 2.06
C ALA A 117 -9.95 -17.02 2.96
N CYS A 118 -10.66 -17.12 4.08
CA CYS A 118 -10.39 -18.11 5.11
C CYS A 118 -11.68 -18.80 5.57
N GLN A 119 -11.65 -20.12 5.64
CA GLN A 119 -12.61 -20.89 6.45
C GLN A 119 -12.12 -20.98 7.89
N VAL A 120 -13.07 -20.94 8.81
CA VAL A 120 -12.83 -20.91 10.28
C VAL A 120 -11.98 -22.09 10.79
N LEU A 121 -11.76 -23.13 9.98
CA LEU A 121 -11.04 -24.35 10.36
C LEU A 121 -9.85 -24.68 9.45
N GLU A 122 -9.52 -23.85 8.45
CA GLU A 122 -8.42 -24.11 7.53
C GLU A 122 -7.20 -23.23 7.83
N THR A 123 -6.06 -23.89 8.00
CA THR A 123 -4.76 -23.23 8.18
C THR A 123 -4.21 -22.66 6.85
N LEU A 124 -4.73 -23.11 5.73
CA LEU A 124 -4.35 -22.62 4.40
C LEU A 124 -5.34 -21.55 3.96
N LYS A 125 -4.88 -20.31 3.96
CA LYS A 125 -5.64 -19.12 3.60
C LYS A 125 -5.24 -18.70 2.20
N ASP A 126 -6.22 -18.52 1.31
CA ASP A 126 -5.96 -17.78 0.08
C ASP A 126 -5.71 -16.32 0.44
N MET A 127 -4.64 -15.73 -0.07
CA MET A 127 -4.28 -14.34 0.18
C MET A 127 -3.95 -13.63 -1.13
N ALA A 128 -4.33 -12.35 -1.20
CA ALA A 128 -3.98 -11.47 -2.31
C ALA A 128 -3.60 -10.09 -1.78
N VAL A 129 -2.65 -9.44 -2.45
CA VAL A 129 -2.39 -8.01 -2.27
C VAL A 129 -2.84 -7.30 -3.53
N CYS A 130 -3.66 -6.28 -3.40
CA CYS A 130 -4.17 -5.53 -4.54
C CYS A 130 -4.10 -4.01 -4.31
N ASP A 131 -4.17 -3.29 -5.41
CA ASP A 131 -4.31 -1.83 -5.46
C ASP A 131 -5.66 -1.51 -6.13
N PRO A 132 -6.66 -1.06 -5.37
CA PRO A 132 -7.99 -0.76 -5.89
C PRO A 132 -8.02 0.35 -6.94
N LEU A 133 -7.08 1.30 -6.88
CA LEU A 133 -7.01 2.43 -7.81
C LEU A 133 -6.48 2.01 -9.18
N SER A 134 -5.41 1.21 -9.21
CA SER A 134 -4.82 0.72 -10.46
C SER A 134 -5.41 -0.61 -10.95
N ARG A 135 -6.24 -1.27 -10.13
CA ARG A 135 -6.83 -2.60 -10.35
C ARG A 135 -5.79 -3.68 -10.62
N ARG A 136 -4.64 -3.57 -9.96
CA ARG A 136 -3.56 -4.57 -10.00
C ARG A 136 -3.65 -5.46 -8.78
N TYR A 137 -3.25 -6.71 -8.93
CA TYR A 137 -3.21 -7.66 -7.82
C TYR A 137 -2.05 -8.64 -7.96
N VAL A 138 -1.69 -9.24 -6.83
CA VAL A 138 -0.76 -10.37 -6.73
C VAL A 138 -1.43 -11.40 -5.82
N LEU A 139 -1.64 -12.61 -6.33
CA LEU A 139 -2.03 -13.75 -5.50
C LEU A 139 -0.79 -14.25 -4.78
N LEU A 140 -0.88 -14.44 -3.47
CA LEU A 140 0.22 -15.00 -2.70
C LEU A 140 0.23 -16.51 -2.84
N PRO A 141 1.40 -17.13 -3.07
CA PRO A 141 1.50 -18.58 -3.01
C PRO A 141 1.23 -19.07 -1.58
N PRO A 142 0.76 -20.29 -1.40
CA PRO A 142 0.60 -20.88 -0.06
C PRO A 142 1.95 -20.88 0.68
N ILE A 143 1.88 -20.74 2.00
CA ILE A 143 3.09 -20.87 2.84
C ILE A 143 3.63 -22.30 2.68
N PRO A 144 4.91 -22.47 2.27
CA PRO A 144 5.47 -23.79 2.04
C PRO A 144 5.44 -24.66 3.31
N THR A 145 5.07 -25.90 3.16
CA THR A 145 4.93 -26.86 4.28
C THR A 145 6.25 -27.18 4.96
N ASP A 146 7.36 -27.10 4.24
CA ASP A 146 8.73 -27.28 4.78
C ASP A 146 9.14 -26.13 5.72
N LEU A 147 8.64 -24.92 5.48
CA LEU A 147 8.77 -23.80 6.42
C LEU A 147 7.84 -23.95 7.63
N ALA A 148 6.69 -24.58 7.43
CA ALA A 148 5.69 -24.79 8.47
C ALA A 148 5.93 -26.08 9.30
N VAL A 149 7.12 -26.71 9.21
CA VAL A 149 7.45 -27.96 9.91
C VAL A 149 7.35 -27.77 11.42
N GLN A 150 6.14 -28.01 11.94
CA GLN A 150 5.88 -28.12 13.36
C GLN A 150 4.82 -29.21 13.58
N GLU A 151 5.02 -29.97 14.65
CA GLU A 151 4.11 -31.04 15.07
C GLU A 151 2.71 -30.52 15.50
N GLU A 152 2.57 -29.18 15.58
CA GLU A 152 1.34 -28.51 15.99
C GLU A 152 0.80 -27.58 14.89
N TYR A 153 -0.52 -27.57 14.69
CA TYR A 153 -1.17 -26.59 13.86
C TYR A 153 -1.30 -25.26 14.61
N PRO A 154 -1.11 -24.10 13.93
CA PRO A 154 -1.34 -22.82 14.57
C PRO A 154 -2.82 -22.62 14.90
N PHE A 155 -3.10 -21.98 16.04
CA PHE A 155 -4.46 -21.57 16.41
C PHE A 155 -5.00 -20.49 15.48
N ASP A 156 -4.11 -19.61 15.01
CA ASP A 156 -4.46 -18.53 14.12
C ASP A 156 -3.24 -18.11 13.30
N ILE A 157 -3.50 -17.55 12.11
CA ILE A 157 -2.51 -16.90 11.27
C ILE A 157 -3.01 -15.49 10.99
N VAL A 158 -2.26 -14.50 11.45
CA VAL A 158 -2.59 -13.08 11.28
C VAL A 158 -1.71 -12.47 10.19
N PRO A 159 -2.23 -12.26 8.98
CA PRO A 159 -1.50 -11.61 7.91
C PRO A 159 -1.58 -10.08 8.04
N ILE A 160 -0.45 -9.40 7.84
CA ILE A 160 -0.31 -7.94 7.84
C ILE A 160 0.60 -7.48 6.70
N LEU A 161 0.37 -6.28 6.19
CA LEU A 161 1.29 -5.61 5.28
C LEU A 161 2.44 -4.99 6.07
N ALA A 162 3.66 -5.36 5.73
CA ALA A 162 4.84 -4.74 6.34
C ALA A 162 4.97 -3.27 5.88
N PRO A 163 5.48 -2.39 6.75
CA PRO A 163 5.86 -1.05 6.33
C PRO A 163 6.96 -1.13 5.27
N ILE A 164 6.90 -0.25 4.27
CA ILE A 164 7.95 -0.13 3.25
C ILE A 164 9.18 0.49 3.93
N GLY A 165 10.34 -0.17 3.80
CA GLY A 165 11.61 0.36 4.28
C GLY A 165 12.06 1.57 3.46
N ASP A 166 12.89 2.43 4.05
CA ASP A 166 13.41 3.64 3.39
C ASP A 166 14.18 3.34 2.09
N ASP A 167 14.78 2.15 1.97
CA ASP A 167 15.58 1.73 0.81
C ASP A 167 14.83 0.79 -0.15
N GLU A 168 13.57 0.46 0.15
CA GLU A 168 12.79 -0.44 -0.69
C GLU A 168 12.12 0.30 -1.86
N ASP A 169 11.88 -0.42 -2.96
CA ASP A 169 11.13 0.09 -4.10
C ASP A 169 9.67 0.32 -3.68
N ASP A 170 9.13 1.52 -3.97
CA ASP A 170 7.72 1.87 -3.71
C ASP A 170 6.73 0.89 -4.37
N MET A 171 7.18 0.15 -5.38
CA MET A 171 6.37 -0.89 -6.04
C MET A 171 6.45 -2.24 -5.34
N SER A 172 7.45 -2.46 -4.48
CA SER A 172 7.60 -3.69 -3.70
C SER A 172 6.71 -3.67 -2.47
N PHE A 173 6.39 -4.84 -1.97
CA PHE A 173 5.71 -5.02 -0.69
C PHE A 173 6.15 -6.33 -0.01
N LYS A 174 5.93 -6.39 1.29
CA LYS A 174 6.08 -7.62 2.07
C LYS A 174 4.79 -7.89 2.83
N VAL A 175 4.46 -9.17 2.98
CA VAL A 175 3.38 -9.63 3.85
C VAL A 175 4.01 -10.45 4.96
N ILE A 176 3.68 -10.12 6.20
CA ILE A 176 4.11 -10.88 7.38
C ILE A 176 2.90 -11.66 7.87
N CYS A 177 2.99 -12.98 7.91
CA CYS A 177 2.00 -13.87 8.51
C CYS A 177 2.49 -14.33 9.88
N LEU A 178 1.85 -13.88 10.93
CA LEU A 178 2.14 -14.29 12.30
C LEU A 178 1.34 -15.55 12.62
N ALA A 179 2.00 -16.70 12.66
CA ALA A 179 1.39 -17.96 13.07
C ALA A 179 1.51 -18.12 14.59
N ILE A 180 0.37 -18.23 15.25
CA ILE A 180 0.24 -18.29 16.71
C ILE A 180 0.03 -19.75 17.10
N TYR A 181 0.97 -20.32 17.86
CA TYR A 181 0.89 -21.63 18.47
C TYR A 181 0.68 -21.49 19.98
N GLY A 182 0.37 -22.54 20.71
CA GLY A 182 0.11 -22.48 22.13
C GLY A 182 1.17 -21.76 22.97
N SER A 183 2.45 -21.99 22.66
CA SER A 183 3.60 -21.42 23.39
C SER A 183 4.58 -20.68 22.50
N LYS A 184 4.30 -20.54 21.20
CA LYS A 184 5.25 -20.08 20.20
C LYS A 184 4.58 -19.18 19.16
N LEU A 185 5.32 -18.18 18.71
CA LEU A 185 4.97 -17.32 17.58
C LEU A 185 6.02 -17.53 16.48
N THR A 186 5.55 -17.75 15.26
CA THR A 186 6.42 -17.83 14.07
C THR A 186 5.98 -16.78 13.07
N ALA A 187 6.93 -16.05 12.49
CA ALA A 187 6.65 -15.08 11.45
C ALA A 187 7.10 -15.64 10.10
N PHE A 188 6.17 -15.75 9.14
CA PHE A 188 6.46 -16.01 7.74
C PHE A 188 6.42 -14.72 6.97
N ILE A 189 7.44 -14.43 6.18
CA ILE A 189 7.56 -13.18 5.44
C ILE A 189 7.55 -13.48 3.94
N PHE A 190 6.55 -12.98 3.25
CA PHE A 190 6.51 -12.98 1.79
C PHE A 190 7.12 -11.70 1.24
N SER A 191 7.95 -11.83 0.21
CA SER A 191 8.48 -10.68 -0.54
C SER A 191 7.96 -10.68 -1.97
N SER A 192 7.36 -9.57 -2.40
CA SER A 192 6.90 -9.41 -3.79
C SER A 192 8.04 -9.35 -4.80
N VAL A 193 9.26 -9.03 -4.34
CA VAL A 193 10.46 -8.99 -5.21
C VAL A 193 10.94 -10.39 -5.55
N THR A 194 11.08 -11.26 -4.55
CA THR A 194 11.54 -12.65 -4.75
C THR A 194 10.40 -13.61 -5.05
N GLN A 195 9.14 -13.21 -4.75
CA GLN A 195 7.95 -14.04 -4.80
C GLN A 195 8.04 -15.31 -3.94
N GLN A 196 8.77 -15.22 -2.83
CA GLN A 196 9.04 -16.36 -1.95
C GLN A 196 8.74 -15.99 -0.49
N TRP A 197 8.41 -17.03 0.27
CA TRP A 197 8.29 -16.98 1.73
C TRP A 197 9.65 -17.28 2.38
N CYS A 198 9.89 -16.65 3.53
CA CYS A 198 10.98 -16.99 4.47
C CYS A 198 10.48 -16.89 5.92
N ILE A 199 11.25 -17.40 6.87
CA ILE A 199 11.01 -17.30 8.32
C ILE A 199 11.94 -16.25 8.91
#